data_0c548043aff83c3e7e12d297a0670354
#
_entry.id   0c548043aff83c3e7e12d297a0670354
#
_cell.length_a   1.000
_cell.length_b   1.000
_cell.length_c   1.000
_cell.angle_alpha   90.00
_cell.angle_beta   90.00
_cell.angle_gamma   90.00
#
_symmetry.space_group_name_H-M   'P 1'
#
loop_
_entity.id
_entity.type
_entity.pdbx_description
1 polymer ?
#
loop_
_entity_poly.entity_id
_entity_poly.type
_entity_poly.pdbx_seq_one_letter_code
_entity_poly.pdbx_strand_id
1 'polypeptide(L)'
;MLANRKKTVGAALAAVLLVGGATACENGDKNDKKDSGKAAATASASAPASAAAGKGAAAATPVALLEGTKKTSEEITSLRYAMSGTTPDGAVSGEVSMALKPAVAMAMKLASPDSPGETVEMRLVAGVMYIGAEGKWLKFDVKSMDPKAAAQLDAAGKGTQNAENPGDKANALLQSKDVKLVGEETIDGQKTKHLAGTLTLDQMKTAAASEDQATKDRREKTLQELQKQGITSLTMDMWIDESNHTKQVRTRGQGSKGATDMTIKFTDYNKPVDVQAPPADQVVDLAEMMKGSGEGGA
;
A
#
# COMPACT_ATOMS: atom_id res chain seq x y z
N MET A 1 24.14 49.49 -4.63
CA MET A 1 22.81 49.05 -4.18
C MET A 1 22.49 47.75 -4.88
N LEU A 2 22.84 46.64 -4.30
CA LEU A 2 22.55 45.30 -4.84
C LEU A 2 21.80 44.54 -3.74
N ALA A 3 20.53 44.25 -4.01
CA ALA A 3 19.63 43.57 -3.08
C ALA A 3 19.92 42.06 -3.08
N ASN A 4 20.43 41.54 -1.96
CA ASN A 4 20.56 40.13 -1.68
C ASN A 4 19.17 39.52 -1.41
N ARG A 5 18.70 38.69 -2.33
CA ARG A 5 17.57 37.80 -2.07
C ARG A 5 18.09 36.46 -1.49
N LYS A 6 18.00 36.33 -0.20
CA LYS A 6 18.15 35.05 0.50
C LYS A 6 16.91 34.20 0.20
N LYS A 7 17.10 33.11 -0.52
CA LYS A 7 16.08 32.07 -0.68
C LYS A 7 16.19 31.12 0.53
N THR A 8 15.27 31.25 1.46
CA THR A 8 15.05 30.26 2.50
C THR A 8 14.25 29.11 1.91
N VAL A 9 14.87 27.95 1.81
CA VAL A 9 14.18 26.69 1.56
C VAL A 9 13.58 26.24 2.88
N GLY A 10 12.32 26.57 3.06
CA GLY A 10 11.53 26.05 4.19
C GLY A 10 10.77 24.82 3.70
N ALA A 11 11.05 23.68 4.28
CA ALA A 11 10.22 22.49 4.16
C ALA A 11 8.92 22.73 4.93
N ALA A 12 7.87 23.11 4.23
CA ALA A 12 6.53 23.16 4.78
C ALA A 12 5.68 22.08 4.08
N LEU A 13 5.44 21.01 4.80
CA LEU A 13 4.31 20.12 4.54
C LEU A 13 3.05 20.89 4.94
N ALA A 14 2.43 21.56 4.00
CA ALA A 14 1.18 22.26 4.19
C ALA A 14 0.07 21.60 3.38
N ALA A 15 -0.96 21.20 4.09
CA ALA A 15 -2.24 20.75 3.56
C ALA A 15 -2.84 21.81 2.63
N VAL A 16 -3.25 21.39 1.44
CA VAL A 16 -4.01 22.22 0.51
C VAL A 16 -5.49 21.87 0.64
N LEU A 17 -6.24 22.81 1.22
CA LEU A 17 -7.69 22.87 1.17
C LEU A 17 -8.11 23.38 -0.21
N LEU A 18 -8.86 22.61 -0.96
CA LEU A 18 -9.54 23.08 -2.16
C LEU A 18 -11.00 23.33 -1.87
N VAL A 19 -11.36 24.60 -1.97
CA VAL A 19 -12.71 25.14 -1.92
C VAL A 19 -13.28 25.21 -3.34
N GLY A 20 -14.47 24.68 -3.51
CA GLY A 20 -15.56 25.30 -4.21
C GLY A 20 -15.62 25.32 -5.71
N GLY A 21 -16.78 24.93 -6.20
CA GLY A 21 -17.25 25.28 -7.52
C GLY A 21 -18.49 24.52 -7.93
N ALA A 22 -19.61 24.84 -7.29
CA ALA A 22 -20.94 24.49 -7.82
C ALA A 22 -21.30 25.37 -8.99
N THR A 23 -21.76 24.81 -10.10
CA THR A 23 -22.70 25.49 -11.00
C THR A 23 -23.73 24.50 -11.49
N ALA A 24 -24.95 24.77 -11.05
CA ALA A 24 -26.20 24.26 -11.60
C ALA A 24 -26.53 24.98 -12.90
N CYS A 25 -27.26 24.32 -13.79
CA CYS A 25 -28.27 24.83 -14.70
C CYS A 25 -28.89 23.60 -15.35
N GLU A 26 -30.08 23.25 -15.06
CA GLU A 26 -31.39 23.80 -15.30
C GLU A 26 -31.98 23.48 -16.68
N ASN A 27 -33.06 22.72 -16.61
CA ASN A 27 -34.32 22.74 -17.39
C ASN A 27 -34.32 22.51 -18.91
N GLY A 28 -35.30 21.69 -19.27
CA GLY A 28 -35.96 21.65 -20.56
C GLY A 28 -36.67 20.33 -20.84
N ASP A 29 -37.73 20.04 -20.24
CA ASP A 29 -39.17 19.96 -20.46
C ASP A 29 -39.61 19.50 -21.87
N LYS A 30 -40.54 18.52 -21.83
CA LYS A 30 -41.73 18.22 -22.66
C LYS A 30 -41.58 17.29 -23.87
N ASN A 31 -42.24 16.19 -23.66
CA ASN A 31 -43.54 15.77 -24.25
C ASN A 31 -43.55 14.86 -25.48
N ASP A 32 -44.26 13.82 -25.26
CA ASP A 32 -45.38 13.23 -26.00
C ASP A 32 -45.17 12.01 -26.91
N LYS A 33 -46.01 11.05 -26.49
CA LYS A 33 -46.88 10.12 -27.25
C LYS A 33 -46.31 8.81 -27.79
N LYS A 34 -46.84 7.78 -27.09
CA LYS A 34 -47.68 6.66 -27.63
C LYS A 34 -47.28 6.09 -28.98
N ASP A 35 -46.99 4.80 -29.05
CA ASP A 35 -47.91 3.84 -29.64
C ASP A 35 -47.64 2.40 -29.21
N SER A 36 -48.71 1.65 -29.24
CA SER A 36 -48.90 0.28 -28.76
C SER A 36 -48.41 -0.73 -29.80
N GLY A 37 -47.74 -1.80 -29.34
CA GLY A 37 -47.47 -2.97 -30.17
C GLY A 37 -47.33 -4.25 -29.33
N LYS A 38 -48.44 -4.96 -29.21
CA LYS A 38 -48.64 -6.25 -28.57
C LYS A 38 -48.24 -7.38 -29.51
N ALA A 39 -47.35 -8.29 -29.11
CA ALA A 39 -47.32 -9.70 -29.60
C ALA A 39 -46.43 -10.54 -28.65
N ALA A 40 -47.06 -11.32 -27.87
CA ALA A 40 -47.21 -12.78 -27.88
C ALA A 40 -45.98 -13.61 -27.53
N ALA A 41 -46.17 -14.31 -26.43
CA ALA A 41 -45.35 -15.31 -25.77
C ALA A 41 -44.90 -16.45 -26.70
N THR A 42 -43.68 -16.95 -26.43
CA THR A 42 -43.41 -18.39 -26.48
C THR A 42 -42.45 -18.74 -25.34
N ALA A 43 -42.96 -19.46 -24.40
CA ALA A 43 -42.24 -20.13 -23.36
C ALA A 43 -41.52 -21.35 -23.97
N SER A 44 -40.19 -21.39 -23.81
CA SER A 44 -39.44 -22.63 -23.93
C SER A 44 -38.78 -22.93 -22.59
N ALA A 45 -39.40 -23.85 -21.89
CA ALA A 45 -38.84 -24.47 -20.70
C ALA A 45 -37.62 -25.32 -21.10
N SER A 46 -36.44 -24.93 -20.71
CA SER A 46 -35.25 -25.78 -20.71
C SER A 46 -34.99 -26.26 -19.28
N ALA A 47 -35.09 -27.57 -19.12
CA ALA A 47 -34.85 -28.30 -17.90
C ALA A 47 -33.44 -28.04 -17.34
N PRO A 48 -33.22 -28.05 -16.02
CA PRO A 48 -31.88 -27.95 -15.44
C PRO A 48 -31.13 -29.25 -15.71
N ALA A 49 -30.01 -29.15 -16.44
CA ALA A 49 -29.07 -30.23 -16.54
C ALA A 49 -28.47 -30.48 -15.17
N SER A 50 -28.74 -31.63 -14.56
CA SER A 50 -28.04 -32.18 -13.41
C SER A 50 -26.55 -32.21 -13.73
N ALA A 51 -25.80 -31.27 -13.19
CA ALA A 51 -24.34 -31.34 -13.14
C ALA A 51 -23.99 -32.50 -12.20
N ALA A 52 -23.38 -33.54 -12.76
CA ALA A 52 -22.77 -34.64 -12.03
C ALA A 52 -21.80 -34.04 -10.98
N ALA A 53 -22.04 -34.36 -9.73
CA ALA A 53 -21.11 -34.10 -8.65
C ALA A 53 -19.83 -34.90 -8.88
N GLY A 54 -18.87 -34.29 -9.57
CA GLY A 54 -17.49 -34.74 -9.55
C GLY A 54 -17.03 -34.59 -8.08
N LYS A 55 -16.36 -35.62 -7.56
CA LYS A 55 -15.67 -35.59 -6.25
C LYS A 55 -14.63 -34.47 -6.28
N GLY A 56 -15.06 -33.24 -6.02
CA GLY A 56 -14.23 -32.07 -5.88
C GLY A 56 -13.42 -32.19 -4.58
N ALA A 57 -12.12 -32.00 -4.67
CA ALA A 57 -11.31 -31.68 -3.50
C ALA A 57 -12.05 -30.63 -2.68
N ALA A 58 -12.15 -30.86 -1.37
CA ALA A 58 -12.88 -29.94 -0.47
C ALA A 58 -12.39 -28.52 -0.73
N ALA A 59 -13.31 -27.64 -1.13
CA ALA A 59 -12.96 -26.25 -1.44
C ALA A 59 -12.27 -25.67 -0.20
N ALA A 60 -11.02 -25.18 -0.37
CA ALA A 60 -10.27 -24.63 0.75
C ALA A 60 -11.07 -23.50 1.38
N THR A 61 -11.24 -23.56 2.70
CA THR A 61 -11.95 -22.50 3.42
C THR A 61 -11.16 -21.19 3.36
N PRO A 62 -11.81 -20.02 3.50
CA PRO A 62 -11.10 -18.73 3.59
C PRO A 62 -9.97 -18.76 4.63
N VAL A 63 -10.20 -19.33 5.79
CA VAL A 63 -9.19 -19.45 6.85
C VAL A 63 -8.01 -20.31 6.40
N ALA A 64 -8.25 -21.46 5.77
CA ALA A 64 -7.17 -22.33 5.30
C ALA A 64 -6.32 -21.67 4.20
N LEU A 65 -6.91 -20.86 3.32
CA LEU A 65 -6.19 -20.08 2.32
C LEU A 65 -5.29 -19.02 2.96
N LEU A 66 -5.82 -18.28 3.93
CA LEU A 66 -5.06 -17.23 4.64
C LEU A 66 -3.92 -17.82 5.48
N GLU A 67 -4.15 -18.95 6.15
CA GLU A 67 -3.11 -19.68 6.88
C GLU A 67 -2.02 -20.21 5.92
N GLY A 68 -2.42 -20.72 4.76
CA GLY A 68 -1.50 -21.12 3.70
C GLY A 68 -0.64 -19.95 3.23
N THR A 69 -1.25 -18.79 2.97
CA THR A 69 -0.55 -17.56 2.56
C THR A 69 0.42 -17.08 3.64
N LYS A 70 0.02 -17.10 4.91
CA LYS A 70 0.87 -16.73 6.03
C LYS A 70 2.12 -17.61 6.06
N LYS A 71 1.96 -18.94 5.98
CA LYS A 71 3.07 -19.89 5.96
C LYS A 71 4.00 -19.67 4.76
N THR A 72 3.44 -19.53 3.55
CA THR A 72 4.23 -19.28 2.33
C THR A 72 5.01 -17.97 2.43
N SER A 73 4.46 -16.97 3.11
CA SER A 73 5.12 -15.66 3.30
C SER A 73 6.38 -15.75 4.16
N GLU A 74 6.50 -16.71 5.05
CA GLU A 74 7.71 -16.93 5.89
C GLU A 74 8.92 -17.40 5.04
N GLU A 75 8.64 -18.02 3.89
CA GLU A 75 9.66 -18.55 2.97
C GLU A 75 10.10 -17.51 1.91
N ILE A 76 9.49 -16.32 1.89
CA ILE A 76 9.83 -15.27 0.94
C ILE A 76 11.21 -14.72 1.26
N THR A 77 12.07 -14.72 0.26
CA THR A 77 13.45 -14.17 0.33
C THR A 77 13.56 -12.82 -0.38
N SER A 78 12.68 -12.56 -1.32
CA SER A 78 12.57 -11.29 -2.04
C SER A 78 11.19 -11.12 -2.63
N LEU A 79 10.80 -9.89 -2.87
CA LEU A 79 9.52 -9.57 -3.52
C LEU A 79 9.61 -8.26 -4.31
N ARG A 80 8.77 -8.16 -5.33
CA ARG A 80 8.50 -6.90 -6.03
C ARG A 80 7.01 -6.66 -6.06
N TYR A 81 6.63 -5.41 -5.89
CA TYR A 81 5.24 -5.02 -5.98
C TYR A 81 5.10 -3.58 -6.50
N ALA A 82 3.95 -3.31 -7.10
CA ALA A 82 3.49 -1.98 -7.43
C ALA A 82 2.33 -1.59 -6.51
N MET A 83 2.30 -0.33 -6.11
CA MET A 83 1.19 0.24 -5.37
C MET A 83 0.55 1.36 -6.17
N SER A 84 -0.78 1.47 -6.06
CA SER A 84 -1.53 2.56 -6.67
C SER A 84 -2.84 2.80 -5.93
N GLY A 85 -3.31 4.03 -5.94
CA GLY A 85 -4.58 4.34 -5.31
C GLY A 85 -4.76 5.81 -5.02
N THR A 86 -5.70 6.09 -4.14
CA THR A 86 -6.04 7.42 -3.66
C THR A 86 -6.13 7.45 -2.14
N THR A 87 -5.69 8.55 -1.58
CA THR A 87 -5.84 8.89 -0.17
C THR A 87 -6.49 10.26 -0.07
N PRO A 88 -6.92 10.71 1.10
CA PRO A 88 -7.39 12.09 1.28
C PRO A 88 -6.38 13.15 0.84
N ASP A 89 -5.09 12.83 0.85
CA ASP A 89 -4.01 13.73 0.48
C ASP A 89 -3.68 13.67 -1.02
N GLY A 90 -4.33 12.81 -1.80
CA GLY A 90 -4.17 12.71 -3.25
C GLY A 90 -3.89 11.31 -3.77
N ALA A 91 -3.51 11.23 -5.04
CA ALA A 91 -3.15 9.98 -5.70
C ALA A 91 -1.77 9.51 -5.24
N VAL A 92 -1.63 8.21 -5.03
CA VAL A 92 -0.36 7.55 -4.66
C VAL A 92 -0.08 6.47 -5.69
N SER A 93 1.16 6.43 -6.20
CA SER A 93 1.62 5.30 -7.01
C SER A 93 3.12 5.10 -6.80
N GLY A 94 3.55 3.85 -6.95
CA GLY A 94 4.96 3.53 -6.80
C GLY A 94 5.27 2.07 -7.04
N GLU A 95 6.57 1.80 -7.09
CA GLU A 95 7.13 0.46 -7.27
C GLU A 95 8.16 0.18 -6.18
N VAL A 96 8.17 -1.03 -5.69
CA VAL A 96 9.11 -1.48 -4.66
C VAL A 96 9.74 -2.80 -5.07
N SER A 97 11.05 -2.88 -4.89
CA SER A 97 11.84 -4.11 -5.00
C SER A 97 12.57 -4.32 -3.68
N MET A 98 12.43 -5.50 -3.10
CA MET A 98 12.94 -5.78 -1.77
C MET A 98 13.61 -7.16 -1.72
N ALA A 99 14.84 -7.21 -1.22
CA ALA A 99 15.49 -8.41 -0.72
C ALA A 99 15.27 -8.48 0.79
N LEU A 100 14.86 -9.65 1.29
CA LEU A 100 14.59 -9.90 2.72
C LEU A 100 15.68 -10.78 3.33
N LYS A 101 16.27 -11.67 2.54
CA LYS A 101 17.31 -12.62 2.96
C LYS A 101 18.41 -12.69 1.89
N PRO A 102 19.69 -12.90 2.26
CA PRO A 102 20.24 -12.99 3.62
C PRO A 102 20.37 -11.64 4.33
N ALA A 103 20.41 -10.53 3.58
CA ALA A 103 20.45 -9.17 4.10
C ALA A 103 19.30 -8.36 3.49
N VAL A 104 18.78 -7.44 4.28
CA VAL A 104 17.71 -6.56 3.82
C VAL A 104 18.28 -5.48 2.90
N ALA A 105 17.70 -5.38 1.71
CA ALA A 105 17.92 -4.27 0.78
C ALA A 105 16.60 -3.90 0.13
N MET A 106 16.38 -2.61 -0.14
CA MET A 106 15.13 -2.12 -0.71
C MET A 106 15.41 -0.97 -1.68
N ALA A 107 14.71 -1.00 -2.80
CA ALA A 107 14.56 0.14 -3.69
C ALA A 107 13.08 0.46 -3.84
N MET A 108 12.74 1.71 -3.66
CA MET A 108 11.37 2.22 -3.79
C MET A 108 11.40 3.44 -4.69
N LYS A 109 10.42 3.53 -5.58
CA LYS A 109 10.19 4.69 -6.43
C LYS A 109 8.74 5.11 -6.31
N LEU A 110 8.51 6.32 -5.83
CA LEU A 110 7.19 6.88 -5.62
C LEU A 110 6.96 8.06 -6.56
N ALA A 111 5.77 8.17 -7.13
CA ALA A 111 5.37 9.38 -7.81
C ALA A 111 5.25 10.53 -6.80
N SER A 112 5.76 11.69 -7.15
CA SER A 112 5.62 12.88 -6.31
C SER A 112 4.17 13.40 -6.42
N PRO A 113 3.44 13.52 -5.30
CA PRO A 113 2.08 14.06 -5.34
C PRO A 113 2.06 15.56 -5.72
N ASP A 114 3.12 16.29 -5.38
CA ASP A 114 3.21 17.74 -5.57
C ASP A 114 3.76 18.13 -6.95
N SER A 115 4.38 17.20 -7.67
CA SER A 115 5.05 17.42 -8.95
C SER A 115 4.74 16.29 -9.92
N PRO A 116 3.67 16.37 -10.72
CA PRO A 116 3.33 15.34 -11.68
C PRO A 116 4.46 15.04 -12.67
N GLY A 117 4.87 13.78 -12.74
CA GLY A 117 5.98 13.33 -13.58
C GLY A 117 7.33 13.26 -12.86
N GLU A 118 7.46 13.81 -11.67
CA GLU A 118 8.62 13.62 -10.80
C GLU A 118 8.46 12.40 -9.90
N THR A 119 9.58 11.83 -9.52
CA THR A 119 9.60 10.67 -8.63
C THR A 119 10.61 10.89 -7.51
N VAL A 120 10.23 10.45 -6.32
CA VAL A 120 11.15 10.31 -5.18
C VAL A 120 11.60 8.86 -5.14
N GLU A 121 12.91 8.68 -5.13
CA GLU A 121 13.52 7.35 -5.00
C GLU A 121 14.07 7.17 -3.59
N MET A 122 13.95 5.95 -3.08
CA MET A 122 14.49 5.57 -1.79
C MET A 122 15.24 4.25 -1.94
N ARG A 123 16.45 4.16 -1.36
CA ARG A 123 17.22 2.91 -1.35
C ARG A 123 17.72 2.64 0.05
N LEU A 124 17.61 1.39 0.47
CA LEU A 124 18.22 0.88 1.69
C LEU A 124 19.25 -0.19 1.29
N VAL A 125 20.52 0.06 1.56
CA VAL A 125 21.62 -0.84 1.20
C VAL A 125 22.58 -0.93 2.38
N ALA A 126 22.82 -2.14 2.90
CA ALA A 126 23.75 -2.40 4.00
C ALA A 126 23.50 -1.53 5.26
N GLY A 127 22.25 -1.17 5.52
CA GLY A 127 21.85 -0.33 6.65
C GLY A 127 22.03 1.17 6.41
N VAL A 128 22.39 1.60 5.20
CA VAL A 128 22.46 3.01 4.78
C VAL A 128 21.22 3.32 3.94
N MET A 129 20.53 4.39 4.31
CA MET A 129 19.38 4.89 3.54
C MET A 129 19.82 6.02 2.62
N TYR A 130 19.34 5.98 1.40
CA TYR A 130 19.52 7.01 0.40
C TYR A 130 18.14 7.50 -0.06
N ILE A 131 17.92 8.80 -0.04
CA ILE A 131 16.71 9.45 -0.57
C ILE A 131 17.13 10.32 -1.74
N GLY A 132 16.59 10.02 -2.91
CA GLY A 132 16.93 10.67 -4.18
C GLY A 132 15.76 11.42 -4.78
N ALA A 133 16.04 12.61 -5.29
CA ALA A 133 15.16 13.38 -6.14
C ALA A 133 16.02 14.14 -7.17
N GLU A 134 15.56 14.24 -8.41
CA GLU A 134 16.24 15.00 -9.47
C GLU A 134 17.71 14.59 -9.69
N GLY A 135 18.04 13.31 -9.50
CA GLY A 135 19.39 12.77 -9.71
C GLY A 135 20.40 13.09 -8.61
N LYS A 136 19.99 13.69 -7.51
CA LYS A 136 20.79 13.89 -6.30
C LYS A 136 20.30 13.02 -5.17
N TRP A 137 21.21 12.57 -4.30
CA TRP A 137 20.92 11.64 -3.23
C TRP A 137 21.39 12.19 -1.88
N LEU A 138 20.51 12.17 -0.91
CA LEU A 138 20.87 12.39 0.50
C LEU A 138 21.14 11.02 1.14
N LYS A 139 22.32 10.87 1.72
CA LYS A 139 22.74 9.70 2.45
C LYS A 139 22.47 9.86 3.93
N PHE A 140 21.84 8.86 4.50
CA PHE A 140 21.57 8.72 5.93
C PHE A 140 22.23 7.43 6.41
N ASP A 141 23.38 7.52 7.04
CA ASP A 141 24.01 6.36 7.68
C ASP A 141 23.45 6.22 9.09
N VAL A 142 22.59 5.21 9.28
CA VAL A 142 21.94 4.92 10.56
C VAL A 142 22.94 4.71 11.69
N LYS A 143 24.13 4.16 11.39
CA LYS A 143 25.17 3.89 12.39
C LYS A 143 25.91 5.14 12.86
N SER A 144 25.89 6.19 12.05
CA SER A 144 26.55 7.47 12.37
C SER A 144 25.62 8.46 13.08
N MET A 145 24.34 8.12 13.20
CA MET A 145 23.33 8.97 13.85
C MET A 145 23.31 8.75 15.37
N ASP A 146 22.68 9.68 16.07
CA ASP A 146 22.31 9.48 17.47
C ASP A 146 21.59 8.14 17.65
N PRO A 147 21.89 7.33 18.69
CA PRO A 147 21.29 6.01 18.90
C PRO A 147 19.76 6.02 18.90
N LYS A 148 19.13 7.10 19.37
CA LYS A 148 17.68 7.25 19.38
C LYS A 148 17.13 7.52 17.98
N ALA A 149 17.79 8.36 17.20
CA ALA A 149 17.44 8.62 15.80
C ALA A 149 17.69 7.37 14.94
N ALA A 150 18.79 6.66 15.18
CA ALA A 150 19.10 5.38 14.54
C ALA A 150 18.01 4.33 14.81
N ALA A 151 17.58 4.19 16.07
CA ALA A 151 16.50 3.26 16.44
C ALA A 151 15.16 3.64 15.80
N GLN A 152 14.84 4.92 15.68
CA GLN A 152 13.63 5.39 14.99
C GLN A 152 13.66 5.08 13.49
N LEU A 153 14.80 5.29 12.85
CA LEU A 153 14.97 5.03 11.42
C LEU A 153 14.96 3.53 11.11
N ASP A 154 15.62 2.71 11.94
CA ASP A 154 15.57 1.25 11.84
C ASP A 154 14.13 0.72 12.05
N ALA A 155 13.41 1.25 13.02
CA ALA A 155 12.00 0.93 13.24
C ALA A 155 11.11 1.36 12.07
N ALA A 156 11.38 2.51 11.46
CA ALA A 156 10.67 2.98 10.27
C ALA A 156 10.97 2.07 9.06
N GLY A 157 12.24 1.71 8.85
CA GLY A 157 12.66 0.80 7.79
C GLY A 157 12.02 -0.59 7.92
N LYS A 158 12.07 -1.18 9.11
CA LYS A 158 11.38 -2.45 9.42
C LYS A 158 9.85 -2.30 9.27
N GLY A 159 9.30 -1.15 9.62
CA GLY A 159 7.89 -0.83 9.45
C GLY A 159 7.45 -0.90 7.99
N THR A 160 8.19 -0.28 7.11
CA THR A 160 7.92 -0.31 5.67
C THR A 160 8.04 -1.72 5.09
N GLN A 161 9.03 -2.50 5.55
CA GLN A 161 9.21 -3.90 5.13
C GLN A 161 8.03 -4.80 5.54
N ASN A 162 7.52 -4.61 6.75
CA ASN A 162 6.43 -5.45 7.28
C ASN A 162 5.04 -4.95 6.85
N ALA A 163 4.87 -3.64 6.60
CA ALA A 163 3.58 -3.06 6.27
C ALA A 163 2.93 -3.69 5.03
N GLU A 164 3.77 -4.09 4.05
CA GLU A 164 3.31 -4.67 2.79
C GLU A 164 3.62 -6.17 2.67
N ASN A 165 4.01 -6.82 3.79
CA ASN A 165 4.21 -8.26 3.82
C ASN A 165 2.89 -8.98 3.58
N PRO A 166 2.81 -9.89 2.59
CA PRO A 166 1.59 -10.64 2.30
C PRO A 166 1.07 -11.45 3.49
N GLY A 167 1.97 -11.99 4.32
CA GLY A 167 1.61 -12.73 5.53
C GLY A 167 0.93 -11.86 6.59
N ASP A 168 1.39 -10.63 6.77
CA ASP A 168 0.76 -9.69 7.71
C ASP A 168 -0.61 -9.24 7.22
N LYS A 169 -0.79 -9.06 5.89
CA LYS A 169 -2.10 -8.80 5.30
C LYS A 169 -3.06 -9.99 5.49
N ALA A 170 -2.57 -11.21 5.28
CA ALA A 170 -3.35 -12.42 5.53
C ALA A 170 -3.72 -12.56 7.02
N ASN A 171 -2.76 -12.29 7.93
CA ASN A 171 -3.00 -12.29 9.37
C ASN A 171 -4.03 -11.23 9.78
N ALA A 172 -3.98 -10.03 9.20
CA ALA A 172 -5.00 -9.00 9.43
C ALA A 172 -6.37 -9.49 8.98
N LEU A 173 -6.49 -10.07 7.79
CA LEU A 173 -7.76 -10.53 7.26
C LEU A 173 -8.34 -11.73 8.06
N LEU A 174 -7.49 -12.55 8.69
CA LEU A 174 -7.91 -13.60 9.62
C LEU A 174 -8.64 -13.06 10.87
N GLN A 175 -8.42 -11.80 11.24
CA GLN A 175 -9.13 -11.14 12.35
C GLN A 175 -10.53 -10.65 11.96
N SER A 176 -10.84 -10.62 10.67
CA SER A 176 -12.18 -10.26 10.18
C SER A 176 -13.20 -11.33 10.60
N LYS A 177 -14.33 -10.88 11.14
CA LYS A 177 -15.44 -11.78 11.51
C LYS A 177 -16.33 -12.16 10.33
N ASP A 178 -16.18 -11.46 9.20
CA ASP A 178 -16.98 -11.61 7.98
C ASP A 178 -16.16 -12.06 6.76
N VAL A 179 -14.94 -12.58 7.00
CA VAL A 179 -14.09 -13.06 5.91
C VAL A 179 -14.79 -14.16 5.11
N LYS A 180 -14.80 -13.98 3.79
CA LYS A 180 -15.48 -14.88 2.85
C LYS A 180 -14.70 -15.06 1.56
N LEU A 181 -14.91 -16.20 0.92
CA LEU A 181 -14.51 -16.42 -0.46
C LEU A 181 -15.57 -15.73 -1.35
N VAL A 182 -15.13 -14.76 -2.14
CA VAL A 182 -15.98 -14.03 -3.10
C VAL A 182 -16.13 -14.82 -4.40
N GLY A 183 -15.02 -15.43 -4.87
CA GLY A 183 -15.01 -16.20 -6.09
C GLY A 183 -13.59 -16.49 -6.59
N GLU A 184 -13.49 -16.85 -7.85
CA GLU A 184 -12.23 -17.00 -8.58
C GLU A 184 -12.12 -15.89 -9.62
N GLU A 185 -10.95 -15.28 -9.70
CA GLU A 185 -10.63 -14.21 -10.64
C GLU A 185 -9.25 -14.43 -11.25
N THR A 186 -8.98 -13.80 -12.38
CA THR A 186 -7.67 -13.83 -13.02
C THR A 186 -6.96 -12.50 -12.80
N ILE A 187 -5.81 -12.52 -12.13
CA ILE A 187 -4.95 -11.37 -11.93
C ILE A 187 -3.66 -11.58 -12.73
N ASP A 188 -3.39 -10.69 -13.67
CA ASP A 188 -2.20 -10.72 -14.53
C ASP A 188 -1.98 -12.12 -15.20
N GLY A 189 -3.07 -12.73 -15.68
CA GLY A 189 -3.07 -14.03 -16.35
C GLY A 189 -3.03 -15.24 -15.42
N GLN A 190 -2.98 -15.07 -14.11
CA GLN A 190 -2.96 -16.14 -13.12
C GLN A 190 -4.33 -16.29 -12.43
N LYS A 191 -4.80 -17.52 -12.31
CA LYS A 191 -6.01 -17.82 -11.54
C LYS A 191 -5.77 -17.57 -10.06
N THR A 192 -6.70 -16.88 -9.44
CA THR A 192 -6.65 -16.53 -8.03
C THR A 192 -7.99 -16.77 -7.37
N LYS A 193 -7.95 -17.02 -6.07
CA LYS A 193 -9.13 -17.00 -5.19
C LYS A 193 -9.23 -15.63 -4.54
N HIS A 194 -10.38 -14.97 -4.70
CA HIS A 194 -10.67 -13.68 -4.13
C HIS A 194 -11.32 -13.84 -2.77
N LEU A 195 -10.67 -13.33 -1.74
CA LEU A 195 -11.17 -13.23 -0.37
C LEU A 195 -11.49 -11.78 -0.04
N ALA A 196 -12.54 -11.54 0.73
CA ALA A 196 -12.89 -10.23 1.23
C ALA A 196 -13.33 -10.29 2.69
N GLY A 197 -13.06 -9.22 3.43
CA GLY A 197 -13.49 -9.05 4.81
C GLY A 197 -13.38 -7.62 5.28
N THR A 198 -14.03 -7.33 6.40
CA THR A 198 -14.03 -6.01 7.05
C THR A 198 -13.25 -6.07 8.36
N LEU A 199 -12.37 -5.11 8.55
CA LEU A 199 -11.55 -4.95 9.75
C LEU A 199 -11.97 -3.67 10.46
N THR A 200 -12.54 -3.80 11.65
CA THR A 200 -12.79 -2.64 12.54
C THR A 200 -11.51 -2.26 13.29
N LEU A 201 -11.42 -1.01 13.74
CA LEU A 201 -10.27 -0.56 14.54
C LEU A 201 -10.10 -1.41 15.81
N ASP A 202 -11.19 -1.90 16.42
CA ASP A 202 -11.12 -2.74 17.62
C ASP A 202 -10.56 -4.13 17.30
N GLN A 203 -10.90 -4.72 16.15
CA GLN A 203 -10.29 -5.97 15.68
C GLN A 203 -8.80 -5.79 15.42
N MET A 204 -8.41 -4.66 14.83
CA MET A 204 -6.99 -4.34 14.58
C MET A 204 -6.20 -4.15 15.88
N LYS A 205 -6.81 -3.63 16.96
CA LYS A 205 -6.19 -3.53 18.28
C LYS A 205 -5.94 -4.90 18.91
N THR A 206 -6.91 -5.80 18.82
CA THR A 206 -6.84 -7.12 19.49
C THR A 206 -5.87 -8.08 18.84
N ALA A 207 -5.55 -7.91 17.56
CA ALA A 207 -4.58 -8.74 16.83
C ALA A 207 -3.14 -8.66 17.39
N ALA A 208 -2.85 -7.69 18.25
CA ALA A 208 -1.52 -7.35 18.74
C ALA A 208 -0.98 -8.20 19.91
N ALA A 209 -1.74 -9.16 20.44
CA ALA A 209 -1.37 -9.83 21.69
C ALA A 209 -0.06 -10.64 21.64
N SER A 210 0.31 -11.18 20.45
CA SER A 210 1.49 -12.04 20.26
C SER A 210 2.65 -11.35 19.52
N GLU A 211 2.56 -10.05 19.25
CA GLU A 211 3.55 -9.30 18.47
C GLU A 211 4.67 -8.72 19.36
N ASP A 212 5.84 -8.48 18.75
CA ASP A 212 6.93 -7.74 19.39
C ASP A 212 6.54 -6.26 19.63
N GLN A 213 7.28 -5.60 20.55
CA GLN A 213 6.96 -4.23 20.95
C GLN A 213 7.00 -3.23 19.78
N ALA A 214 7.97 -3.37 18.87
CA ALA A 214 8.09 -2.46 17.73
C ALA A 214 6.90 -2.59 16.76
N THR A 215 6.38 -3.79 16.59
CA THR A 215 5.16 -4.05 15.77
C THR A 215 3.92 -3.47 16.46
N LYS A 216 3.81 -3.61 17.78
CA LYS A 216 2.73 -2.98 18.57
C LYS A 216 2.73 -1.45 18.44
N ASP A 217 3.89 -0.82 18.60
CA ASP A 217 4.03 0.65 18.50
C ASP A 217 3.65 1.16 17.10
N ARG A 218 4.03 0.44 16.04
CA ARG A 218 3.62 0.78 14.67
C ARG A 218 2.13 0.67 14.46
N ARG A 219 1.53 -0.42 14.94
CA ARG A 219 0.08 -0.63 14.86
C ARG A 219 -0.67 0.47 15.59
N GLU A 220 -0.22 0.84 16.77
CA GLU A 220 -0.83 1.93 17.54
C GLU A 220 -0.78 3.25 16.76
N LYS A 221 0.37 3.59 16.16
CA LYS A 221 0.48 4.77 15.29
C LYS A 221 -0.46 4.71 14.10
N THR A 222 -0.55 3.56 13.44
CA THR A 222 -1.49 3.35 12.32
C THR A 222 -2.94 3.54 12.77
N LEU A 223 -3.32 2.96 13.91
CA LEU A 223 -4.66 3.12 14.47
C LEU A 223 -4.99 4.57 14.82
N GLN A 224 -4.02 5.29 15.43
CA GLN A 224 -4.18 6.71 15.73
C GLN A 224 -4.37 7.55 14.46
N GLU A 225 -3.63 7.22 13.39
CA GLU A 225 -3.77 7.93 12.12
C GLU A 225 -5.12 7.66 11.46
N LEU A 226 -5.57 6.41 11.42
CA LEU A 226 -6.92 6.07 10.94
C LEU A 226 -8.01 6.78 11.74
N GLN A 227 -7.86 6.87 13.08
CA GLN A 227 -8.79 7.61 13.93
C GLN A 227 -8.81 9.11 13.62
N LYS A 228 -7.64 9.73 13.39
CA LYS A 228 -7.54 11.15 12.99
C LYS A 228 -8.19 11.41 11.64
N GLN A 229 -8.14 10.45 10.75
CA GLN A 229 -8.81 10.50 9.45
C GLN A 229 -10.32 10.20 9.56
N GLY A 230 -10.80 9.79 10.72
CA GLY A 230 -12.20 9.41 10.96
C GLY A 230 -12.57 8.06 10.36
N ILE A 231 -11.58 7.22 10.03
CA ILE A 231 -11.80 5.87 9.52
C ILE A 231 -12.09 4.94 10.70
N THR A 232 -13.21 4.25 10.68
CA THR A 232 -13.64 3.32 11.74
C THR A 232 -13.50 1.86 11.34
N SER A 233 -13.45 1.58 10.04
CA SER A 233 -13.25 0.25 9.49
C SER A 233 -12.59 0.32 8.12
N LEU A 234 -11.90 -0.76 7.75
CA LEU A 234 -11.32 -0.98 6.45
C LEU A 234 -11.92 -2.24 5.82
N THR A 235 -12.28 -2.18 4.56
CA THR A 235 -12.55 -3.36 3.74
C THR A 235 -11.27 -3.79 3.07
N MET A 236 -10.92 -5.05 3.20
CA MET A 236 -9.73 -5.64 2.58
C MET A 236 -10.15 -6.77 1.64
N ASP A 237 -9.65 -6.70 0.43
CA ASP A 237 -9.76 -7.73 -0.59
C ASP A 237 -8.36 -8.32 -0.83
N MET A 238 -8.28 -9.63 -0.97
CA MET A 238 -7.02 -10.35 -1.21
C MET A 238 -7.21 -11.41 -2.28
N TRP A 239 -6.32 -11.44 -3.26
CA TRP A 239 -6.29 -12.44 -4.34
C TRP A 239 -5.08 -13.33 -4.16
N ILE A 240 -5.33 -14.62 -4.00
CA ILE A 240 -4.33 -15.64 -3.66
C ILE A 240 -4.29 -16.66 -4.79
N ASP A 241 -3.09 -16.96 -5.31
CA ASP A 241 -2.90 -17.96 -6.35
C ASP A 241 -2.89 -19.40 -5.81
N GLU A 242 -2.79 -20.37 -6.69
CA GLU A 242 -2.79 -21.81 -6.36
C GLU A 242 -1.58 -22.23 -5.49
N SER A 243 -0.51 -21.43 -5.48
CA SER A 243 0.69 -21.64 -4.66
C SER A 243 0.63 -20.92 -3.30
N ASN A 244 -0.52 -20.37 -2.94
CA ASN A 244 -0.76 -19.53 -1.76
C ASN A 244 0.05 -18.22 -1.74
N HIS A 245 0.53 -17.73 -2.90
CA HIS A 245 1.09 -16.39 -2.99
C HIS A 245 -0.03 -15.36 -3.21
N THR A 246 0.06 -14.26 -2.50
CA THR A 246 -0.82 -13.11 -2.73
C THR A 246 -0.46 -12.43 -4.05
N LYS A 247 -1.39 -12.29 -4.96
CA LYS A 247 -1.18 -11.57 -6.22
C LYS A 247 -1.61 -10.11 -6.11
N GLN A 248 -2.62 -9.84 -5.32
CA GLN A 248 -3.12 -8.50 -5.11
C GLN A 248 -3.77 -8.36 -3.75
N VAL A 249 -3.63 -7.18 -3.16
CA VAL A 249 -4.41 -6.72 -2.00
C VAL A 249 -5.01 -5.37 -2.34
N ARG A 250 -6.28 -5.16 -2.03
CA ARG A 250 -6.93 -3.85 -2.09
C ARG A 250 -7.51 -3.51 -0.73
N THR A 251 -7.22 -2.33 -0.24
CA THR A 251 -7.72 -1.83 1.04
C THR A 251 -8.50 -0.55 0.81
N ARG A 252 -9.73 -0.51 1.31
CA ARG A 252 -10.64 0.64 1.17
C ARG A 252 -11.12 1.08 2.54
N GLY A 253 -11.20 2.38 2.74
CA GLY A 253 -11.72 2.99 3.94
C GLY A 253 -12.44 4.30 3.63
N GLN A 254 -13.45 4.63 4.42
CA GLN A 254 -14.12 5.92 4.34
C GLN A 254 -13.90 6.67 5.65
N GLY A 255 -13.31 7.83 5.55
CA GLY A 255 -13.07 8.72 6.68
C GLY A 255 -13.74 10.07 6.51
N SER A 256 -13.64 10.91 7.54
CA SER A 256 -14.18 12.29 7.53
C SER A 256 -13.41 13.22 6.59
N LYS A 257 -12.14 12.90 6.29
CA LYS A 257 -11.29 13.66 5.36
C LYS A 257 -11.37 13.18 3.91
N GLY A 258 -12.05 12.09 3.64
CA GLY A 258 -12.18 11.49 2.31
C GLY A 258 -12.04 9.98 2.33
N ALA A 259 -12.12 9.38 1.15
CA ALA A 259 -11.94 7.96 0.96
C ALA A 259 -10.46 7.60 0.77
N THR A 260 -10.09 6.43 1.25
CA THR A 260 -8.83 5.76 0.91
C THR A 260 -9.14 4.50 0.10
N ASP A 261 -8.46 4.31 -1.01
CA ASP A 261 -8.56 3.13 -1.86
C ASP A 261 -7.17 2.81 -2.43
N MET A 262 -6.52 1.81 -1.85
CA MET A 262 -5.16 1.44 -2.17
C MET A 262 -5.09 0.01 -2.68
N THR A 263 -4.40 -0.19 -3.78
CA THR A 263 -4.14 -1.50 -4.38
C THR A 263 -2.64 -1.76 -4.42
N ILE A 264 -2.24 -2.95 -3.99
CA ILE A 264 -0.87 -3.47 -4.08
C ILE A 264 -0.92 -4.71 -4.95
N LYS A 265 -0.12 -4.74 -6.00
CA LYS A 265 0.06 -5.89 -6.89
C LYS A 265 1.45 -6.47 -6.71
N PHE A 266 1.53 -7.73 -6.32
CA PHE A 266 2.79 -8.45 -6.19
C PHE A 266 3.15 -9.10 -7.52
N THR A 267 4.29 -8.70 -8.09
CA THR A 267 4.71 -9.13 -9.42
C THR A 267 5.67 -10.30 -9.38
N ASP A 268 6.60 -10.30 -8.42
CA ASP A 268 7.64 -11.31 -8.28
C ASP A 268 7.86 -11.73 -6.83
N TYR A 269 8.09 -13.04 -6.65
CA TYR A 269 8.51 -13.65 -5.40
C TYR A 269 9.78 -14.46 -5.62
N ASN A 270 10.71 -14.40 -4.67
CA ASN A 270 11.94 -15.20 -4.63
C ASN A 270 12.84 -15.06 -5.86
N LYS A 271 12.66 -14.00 -6.66
CA LYS A 271 13.57 -13.67 -7.76
C LYS A 271 14.70 -12.76 -7.25
N PRO A 272 15.91 -12.85 -7.83
CA PRO A 272 17.02 -11.98 -7.43
C PRO A 272 16.63 -10.50 -7.47
N VAL A 273 16.91 -9.80 -6.39
CA VAL A 273 16.77 -8.34 -6.26
C VAL A 273 18.16 -7.79 -5.96
N ASP A 274 18.68 -6.99 -6.89
CA ASP A 274 19.90 -6.25 -6.73
C ASP A 274 19.59 -4.78 -6.46
N VAL A 275 19.97 -4.30 -5.27
CA VAL A 275 19.84 -2.89 -4.90
C VAL A 275 21.21 -2.34 -4.63
N GLN A 276 21.65 -1.41 -5.46
CA GLN A 276 22.96 -0.78 -5.36
C GLN A 276 22.87 0.61 -4.76
N ALA A 277 23.91 1.03 -4.05
CA ALA A 277 24.07 2.41 -3.63
C ALA A 277 24.13 3.33 -4.85
N PRO A 278 23.62 4.57 -4.74
CA PRO A 278 23.76 5.56 -5.80
C PRO A 278 25.24 5.88 -6.12
N PRO A 279 25.54 6.41 -7.32
CA PRO A 279 26.89 6.88 -7.66
C PRO A 279 27.39 7.91 -6.63
N ALA A 280 28.64 7.76 -6.19
CA ALA A 280 29.20 8.55 -5.09
C ALA A 280 29.25 10.06 -5.38
N ASP A 281 29.40 10.44 -6.64
CA ASP A 281 29.40 11.83 -7.11
C ASP A 281 28.01 12.51 -7.06
N GLN A 282 26.96 11.73 -6.90
CA GLN A 282 25.58 12.21 -6.76
C GLN A 282 25.10 12.21 -5.32
N VAL A 283 25.92 11.72 -4.38
CA VAL A 283 25.55 11.53 -2.97
C VAL A 283 26.07 12.67 -2.11
N VAL A 284 25.19 13.25 -1.31
CA VAL A 284 25.51 14.22 -0.26
C VAL A 284 25.27 13.55 1.09
N ASP A 285 26.27 13.54 1.95
CA ASP A 285 26.16 13.00 3.30
C ASP A 285 25.53 14.04 4.23
N LEU A 286 24.36 13.72 4.79
CA LEU A 286 23.64 14.63 5.67
C LEU A 286 24.45 14.94 6.93
N ALA A 287 25.19 13.99 7.49
CA ALA A 287 25.99 14.22 8.68
C ALA A 287 27.15 15.21 8.43
N GLU A 288 27.73 15.20 7.22
CA GLU A 288 28.74 16.19 6.82
C GLU A 288 28.12 17.57 6.60
N MET A 289 26.96 17.64 5.99
CA MET A 289 26.20 18.90 5.83
C MET A 289 25.88 19.56 7.20
N MET A 290 25.47 18.76 8.18
CA MET A 290 25.13 19.27 9.51
C MET A 290 26.38 19.73 10.29
N LYS A 291 27.53 19.09 10.11
CA LYS A 291 28.80 19.54 10.73
C LYS A 291 29.27 20.86 10.12
N GLY A 292 29.19 21.02 8.80
CA GLY A 292 29.60 22.24 8.11
C GLY A 292 28.72 23.46 8.41
N SER A 293 27.44 23.26 8.80
CA SER A 293 26.56 24.35 9.20
C SER A 293 26.74 24.80 10.66
N GLY A 294 27.43 24.02 11.49
CA GLY A 294 27.69 24.34 12.90
C GLY A 294 28.94 25.21 13.13
N GLU A 295 29.87 25.31 12.18
CA GLU A 295 31.11 26.06 12.30
C GLU A 295 31.05 27.52 11.80
N GLY A 296 29.88 28.00 11.36
CA GLY A 296 29.70 29.36 10.84
C GLY A 296 29.11 30.38 11.84
N GLY A 297 29.09 30.08 13.14
CA GLY A 297 28.46 30.91 14.18
C GLY A 297 29.39 31.12 15.39
N ALA A 298 30.54 31.74 15.19
CA ALA A 298 31.34 32.33 16.27
C ALA A 298 31.68 33.79 15.95
#